data_a3e562d4cebd5b9742fcf9cb7cea9057
#
_entry.id   a3e562d4cebd5b9742fcf9cb7cea9057
#
_cell.length_a   1.000
_cell.length_b   1.000
_cell.length_c   1.000
_cell.angle_alpha   90.00
_cell.angle_beta   90.00
_cell.angle_gamma   90.00
#
_symmetry.space_group_name_H-M   'P 1'
#
loop_
_entity.id
_entity.type
_entity.pdbx_description
1 polymer ?
#
loop_
_entity_poly.entity_id
_entity_poly.type
_entity_poly.pdbx_seq_one_letter_code
_entity_poly.pdbx_strand_id
1 'polypeptide(L)'
;EAIRFARSVIEVGSKVQPQRQIYYFREMAMLCLFRVLEDSYMVNFFINNVRQLLEHDSGEVLLDTLSSFIANNAEPGKTSLLLGIHRNTLTYRLQQIKKHIQLDPMVFTDLTQLAVSVHCYRRLNPRQSEWIDSLS
;
A
#
# COMPACT_ATOMS: atom_id res chain seq x y z
N GLU A 1 4.13 -8.23 27.49
CA GLU A 1 3.81 -8.18 26.04
C GLU A 1 2.70 -7.18 25.74
N ALA A 2 1.57 -7.16 26.47
CA ALA A 2 0.47 -6.21 26.27
C ALA A 2 0.91 -4.74 26.31
N ILE A 3 1.86 -4.39 27.18
CA ILE A 3 2.40 -3.03 27.29
C ILE A 3 3.21 -2.63 26.04
N ARG A 4 3.93 -3.57 25.43
CA ARG A 4 4.66 -3.32 24.16
C ARG A 4 3.70 -3.04 23.02
N PHE A 5 2.63 -3.80 22.91
CA PHE A 5 1.59 -3.58 21.90
C PHE A 5 0.90 -2.23 22.11
N ALA A 6 0.49 -1.90 23.34
CA ALA A 6 -0.13 -0.61 23.62
C ALA A 6 0.79 0.57 23.24
N ARG A 7 2.08 0.47 23.56
CA ARG A 7 3.07 1.49 23.23
C ARG A 7 3.24 1.63 21.70
N SER A 8 3.29 0.52 20.96
CA SER A 8 3.37 0.53 19.49
C SER A 8 2.13 1.18 18.87
N VAL A 9 0.94 0.90 19.39
CA VAL A 9 -0.32 1.50 18.91
C VAL A 9 -0.31 3.02 19.11
N ILE A 10 0.10 3.49 20.29
CA ILE A 10 0.17 4.93 20.59
C ILE A 10 1.21 5.61 19.68
N GLU A 11 2.38 5.02 19.54
CA GLU A 11 3.47 5.60 18.75
C GLU A 11 3.15 5.66 17.25
N VAL A 12 2.53 4.62 16.69
CA VAL A 12 2.08 4.61 15.30
C VAL A 12 0.88 5.54 15.13
N GLY A 13 -0.11 5.45 16.01
CA GLY A 13 -1.33 6.24 15.95
C GLY A 13 -1.06 7.74 16.03
N SER A 14 -0.17 8.18 16.92
CA SER A 14 0.20 9.60 17.06
C SER A 14 0.91 10.18 15.83
N LYS A 15 1.58 9.34 15.04
CA LYS A 15 2.22 9.76 13.78
C LYS A 15 1.23 9.82 12.62
N VAL A 16 0.30 8.86 12.56
CA VAL A 16 -0.65 8.69 11.43
C VAL A 16 -1.88 9.58 11.62
N GLN A 17 -2.37 9.69 12.85
CA GLN A 17 -3.57 10.47 13.20
C GLN A 17 -3.31 11.33 14.44
N PRO A 18 -2.49 12.38 14.34
CA PRO A 18 -2.03 13.17 15.49
C PRO A 18 -3.17 13.88 16.25
N GLN A 19 -4.32 14.09 15.61
CA GLN A 19 -5.49 14.74 16.21
C GLN A 19 -6.33 13.80 17.09
N ARG A 20 -6.12 12.47 16.99
CA ARG A 20 -6.83 11.49 17.80
C ARG A 20 -6.22 11.35 19.19
N GLN A 21 -7.07 11.22 20.21
CA GLN A 21 -6.66 10.96 21.60
C GLN A 21 -6.74 9.47 21.97
N ILE A 22 -7.49 8.67 21.21
CA ILE A 22 -7.69 7.23 21.46
C ILE A 22 -7.39 6.45 20.20
N TYR A 23 -6.53 5.44 20.32
CA TYR A 23 -6.14 4.53 19.23
C TYR A 23 -6.52 3.10 19.57
N TYR A 24 -7.23 2.44 18.68
CA TYR A 24 -7.59 1.03 18.84
C TYR A 24 -6.57 0.15 18.12
N PHE A 25 -6.07 -0.89 18.80
CA PHE A 25 -5.13 -1.84 18.20
C PHE A 25 -5.68 -2.44 16.90
N ARG A 26 -6.98 -2.77 16.87
CA ARG A 26 -7.63 -3.32 15.68
C ARG A 26 -7.44 -2.46 14.43
N GLU A 27 -7.47 -1.14 14.56
CA GLU A 27 -7.29 -0.20 13.45
C GLU A 27 -5.81 -0.03 13.09
N MET A 28 -4.94 -0.12 14.08
CA MET A 28 -3.50 0.11 13.94
C MET A 28 -2.68 -1.16 13.73
N ALA A 29 -3.30 -2.34 13.80
CA ALA A 29 -2.58 -3.63 13.78
C ALA A 29 -1.68 -3.80 12.56
N MET A 30 -2.16 -3.48 11.37
CA MET A 30 -1.37 -3.57 10.14
C MET A 30 -0.20 -2.58 10.14
N LEU A 31 -0.42 -1.35 10.61
CA LEU A 31 0.63 -0.33 10.71
C LEU A 31 1.70 -0.73 11.74
N CYS A 32 1.29 -1.35 12.85
CA CYS A 32 2.22 -1.89 13.83
C CYS A 32 3.04 -3.06 13.26
N LEU A 33 2.42 -3.93 12.45
CA LEU A 33 3.13 -5.01 11.75
C LEU A 33 4.17 -4.45 10.78
N PHE A 34 3.82 -3.46 9.97
CA PHE A 34 4.75 -2.82 9.05
C PHE A 34 5.94 -2.18 9.76
N ARG A 35 5.73 -1.61 10.94
CA ARG A 35 6.82 -1.07 11.75
C ARG A 35 7.81 -2.15 12.19
N VAL A 36 7.34 -3.33 12.57
CA VAL A 36 8.22 -4.47 12.92
C VAL A 36 9.05 -4.91 11.70
N LEU A 37 8.48 -4.78 10.49
CA LEU A 37 9.17 -5.13 9.25
C LEU A 37 10.21 -4.09 8.80
N GLU A 38 10.11 -2.83 9.23
CA GLU A 38 10.99 -1.74 8.78
C GLU A 38 12.48 -2.00 8.95
N ASP A 39 12.85 -2.65 10.05
CA ASP A 39 14.24 -2.98 10.37
C ASP A 39 14.67 -4.34 9.80
N SER A 40 13.85 -4.99 8.98
CA SER A 40 14.10 -6.33 8.49
C SER A 40 14.60 -6.35 7.06
N TYR A 41 15.45 -7.34 6.74
CA TYR A 41 15.87 -7.66 5.37
C TYR A 41 14.68 -7.84 4.40
N MET A 42 13.53 -8.27 4.92
CA MET A 42 12.29 -8.48 4.15
C MET A 42 11.74 -7.20 3.52
N VAL A 43 11.96 -6.03 4.13
CA VAL A 43 11.50 -4.75 3.57
C VAL A 43 12.10 -4.51 2.18
N ASN A 44 13.38 -4.80 1.99
CA ASN A 44 14.01 -4.64 0.69
C ASN A 44 13.41 -5.56 -0.38
N PHE A 45 13.01 -6.77 -0.01
CA PHE A 45 12.30 -7.68 -0.91
C PHE A 45 10.98 -7.06 -1.41
N PHE A 46 10.17 -6.54 -0.50
CA PHE A 46 8.88 -5.93 -0.86
C PHE A 46 9.06 -4.63 -1.67
N ILE A 47 9.99 -3.78 -1.29
CA ILE A 47 10.29 -2.53 -2.01
C ILE A 47 10.75 -2.80 -3.44
N ASN A 48 11.48 -3.89 -3.66
CA ASN A 48 11.99 -4.23 -4.97
C ASN A 48 10.87 -4.47 -5.99
N ASN A 49 9.71 -4.99 -5.59
CA ASN A 49 8.54 -5.12 -6.47
C ASN A 49 8.11 -3.77 -7.05
N VAL A 50 8.08 -2.73 -6.20
CA VAL A 50 7.72 -1.37 -6.65
C VAL A 50 8.83 -0.76 -7.50
N ARG A 51 10.10 -0.96 -7.14
CA ARG A 51 11.22 -0.48 -7.96
C ARG A 51 11.20 -1.07 -9.36
N GLN A 52 10.97 -2.37 -9.49
CA GLN A 52 10.82 -3.02 -10.81
C GLN A 52 9.68 -2.39 -11.64
N LEU A 53 8.57 -2.04 -11.00
CA LEU A 53 7.48 -1.36 -11.69
C LEU A 53 7.90 0.02 -12.18
N LEU A 54 8.65 0.77 -11.37
CA LEU A 54 9.11 2.13 -11.68
C LEU A 54 10.25 2.19 -12.70
N GLU A 55 10.88 1.07 -13.05
CA GLU A 55 11.86 1.01 -14.15
C GLU A 55 11.23 1.20 -15.55
N HIS A 56 9.91 1.12 -15.64
CA HIS A 56 9.17 1.30 -16.89
C HIS A 56 8.66 2.74 -17.03
N ASP A 57 8.56 3.25 -18.26
CA ASP A 57 8.09 4.60 -18.55
C ASP A 57 6.70 4.91 -17.97
N SER A 58 5.84 3.91 -17.88
CA SER A 58 4.50 4.02 -17.27
C SER A 58 4.47 3.67 -15.77
N GLY A 59 5.61 3.45 -15.15
CA GLY A 59 5.72 2.90 -13.79
C GLY A 59 4.96 3.71 -12.73
N GLU A 60 5.06 5.03 -12.75
CA GLU A 60 4.32 5.91 -11.82
C GLU A 60 2.81 5.76 -11.99
N VAL A 61 2.32 5.76 -13.23
CA VAL A 61 0.88 5.58 -13.52
C VAL A 61 0.38 4.21 -13.06
N LEU A 62 1.21 3.17 -13.22
CA LEU A 62 0.87 1.81 -12.77
C LEU A 62 0.89 1.72 -11.24
N LEU A 63 1.84 2.37 -10.56
CA LEU A 63 1.91 2.44 -9.11
C LEU A 63 0.69 3.17 -8.53
N ASP A 64 0.28 4.30 -9.12
CA ASP A 64 -0.92 5.03 -8.71
C ASP A 64 -2.20 4.21 -8.95
N THR A 65 -2.25 3.50 -10.07
CA THR A 65 -3.36 2.58 -10.36
C THR A 65 -3.45 1.46 -9.34
N LEU A 66 -2.32 0.81 -9.01
CA LEU A 66 -2.24 -0.25 -8.01
C LEU A 66 -2.64 0.26 -6.63
N SER A 67 -2.14 1.42 -6.24
CA SER A 67 -2.46 2.05 -4.96
C SER A 67 -3.95 2.36 -4.82
N SER A 68 -4.55 2.92 -5.87
CA SER A 68 -5.98 3.20 -5.92
C SER A 68 -6.81 1.92 -5.89
N PHE A 69 -6.35 0.86 -6.56
CA PHE A 69 -7.02 -0.44 -6.57
C PHE A 69 -7.04 -1.07 -5.18
N ILE A 70 -5.89 -1.05 -4.48
CA ILE A 70 -5.77 -1.53 -3.09
C ILE A 70 -6.66 -0.70 -2.16
N ALA A 71 -6.62 0.62 -2.24
CA ALA A 71 -7.42 1.53 -1.41
C ALA A 71 -8.93 1.36 -1.60
N ASN A 72 -9.36 0.92 -2.78
CA ASN A 72 -10.76 0.63 -3.08
C ASN A 72 -11.13 -0.86 -2.91
N ASN A 73 -10.43 -1.58 -2.04
CA ASN A 73 -10.69 -2.99 -1.72
C ASN A 73 -10.67 -3.91 -2.96
N ALA A 74 -9.82 -3.64 -3.92
CA ALA A 74 -9.71 -4.37 -5.17
C ALA A 74 -11.03 -4.40 -5.98
N GLU A 75 -11.83 -3.35 -5.87
CA GLU A 75 -13.09 -3.22 -6.61
C GLU A 75 -12.87 -2.44 -7.92
N PRO A 76 -12.90 -3.12 -9.11
CA PRO A 76 -12.56 -2.47 -10.38
C PRO A 76 -13.48 -1.31 -10.75
N GLY A 77 -14.78 -1.43 -10.43
CA GLY A 77 -15.79 -0.40 -10.74
C GLY A 77 -15.50 0.91 -10.01
N LYS A 78 -15.27 0.85 -8.70
CA LYS A 78 -14.92 2.01 -7.89
C LYS A 78 -13.58 2.59 -8.29
N THR A 79 -12.59 1.73 -8.52
CA THR A 79 -11.24 2.16 -8.90
C THR A 79 -11.23 2.91 -10.23
N SER A 80 -11.91 2.38 -11.26
CA SER A 80 -11.99 3.03 -12.56
C SER A 80 -12.71 4.39 -12.48
N LEU A 81 -13.79 4.47 -11.68
CA LEU A 81 -14.51 5.71 -11.46
C LEU A 81 -13.64 6.76 -10.76
N LEU A 82 -12.93 6.38 -9.69
CA LEU A 82 -12.05 7.26 -8.94
C LEU A 82 -10.90 7.81 -9.81
N LEU A 83 -10.31 6.94 -10.63
CA LEU A 83 -9.22 7.32 -11.53
C LEU A 83 -9.71 8.08 -12.79
N GLY A 84 -11.02 8.18 -13.00
CA GLY A 84 -11.58 8.82 -14.21
C GLY A 84 -11.20 8.09 -15.51
N ILE A 85 -11.04 6.77 -15.47
CA ILE A 85 -10.64 5.95 -16.63
C ILE A 85 -11.69 4.90 -16.96
N HIS A 86 -11.69 4.46 -18.23
CA HIS A 86 -12.55 3.35 -18.63
C HIS A 86 -12.11 2.03 -17.98
N ARG A 87 -13.06 1.14 -17.71
CA ARG A 87 -12.81 -0.17 -17.08
C ARG A 87 -11.78 -1.02 -17.85
N ASN A 88 -11.80 -0.96 -19.18
CA ASN A 88 -10.82 -1.66 -20.00
C ASN A 88 -9.39 -1.10 -19.81
N THR A 89 -9.25 0.21 -19.62
CA THR A 89 -7.98 0.83 -19.30
C THR A 89 -7.44 0.36 -17.95
N LEU A 90 -8.31 0.25 -16.95
CA LEU A 90 -7.93 -0.30 -15.64
C LEU A 90 -7.46 -1.75 -15.80
N THR A 91 -8.23 -2.60 -16.49
CA THR A 91 -7.87 -4.00 -16.74
C THR A 91 -6.52 -4.11 -17.43
N TYR A 92 -6.28 -3.30 -18.46
CA TYR A 92 -5.00 -3.24 -19.16
C TYR A 92 -3.85 -2.88 -18.20
N ARG A 93 -4.01 -1.84 -17.38
CA ARG A 93 -2.99 -1.43 -16.41
C ARG A 93 -2.69 -2.52 -15.37
N LEU A 94 -3.71 -3.21 -14.85
CA LEU A 94 -3.52 -4.34 -13.93
C LEU A 94 -2.77 -5.50 -14.60
N GLN A 95 -3.04 -5.77 -15.88
CA GLN A 95 -2.28 -6.75 -16.65
C GLN A 95 -0.83 -6.33 -16.89
N GLN A 96 -0.54 -5.04 -17.10
CA GLN A 96 0.84 -4.54 -17.19
C GLN A 96 1.58 -4.72 -15.86
N ILE A 97 0.94 -4.44 -14.72
CA ILE A 97 1.52 -4.69 -13.39
C ILE A 97 1.90 -6.17 -13.26
N LYS A 98 0.97 -7.08 -13.55
CA LYS A 98 1.23 -8.53 -13.55
C LYS A 98 2.42 -8.91 -14.45
N LYS A 99 2.49 -8.35 -15.64
CA LYS A 99 3.57 -8.62 -16.59
C LYS A 99 4.94 -8.18 -16.06
N HIS A 100 5.00 -7.01 -15.44
CA HIS A 100 6.27 -6.41 -15.01
C HIS A 100 6.83 -7.03 -13.73
N ILE A 101 5.98 -7.36 -12.76
CA ILE A 101 6.42 -7.85 -11.45
C ILE A 101 6.02 -9.29 -11.14
N GLN A 102 5.41 -9.99 -12.10
CA GLN A 102 5.00 -11.40 -11.98
C GLN A 102 4.07 -11.70 -10.77
N LEU A 103 3.36 -10.68 -10.30
CA LEU A 103 2.31 -10.77 -9.28
C LEU A 103 1.00 -10.29 -9.88
N ASP A 104 -0.06 -11.10 -9.72
CA ASP A 104 -1.38 -10.79 -10.27
C ASP A 104 -2.24 -10.01 -9.27
N PRO A 105 -2.56 -8.72 -9.53
CA PRO A 105 -3.41 -7.95 -8.64
C PRO A 105 -4.83 -8.53 -8.43
N MET A 106 -5.26 -9.44 -9.30
CA MET A 106 -6.56 -10.10 -9.18
C MET A 106 -6.52 -11.38 -8.34
N VAL A 107 -5.33 -11.82 -7.92
CA VAL A 107 -5.14 -12.99 -7.04
C VAL A 107 -4.87 -12.48 -5.62
N PHE A 108 -5.66 -12.94 -4.65
CA PHE A 108 -5.63 -12.41 -3.27
C PHE A 108 -4.25 -12.48 -2.61
N THR A 109 -3.53 -13.58 -2.75
CA THR A 109 -2.19 -13.74 -2.17
C THR A 109 -1.18 -12.76 -2.77
N ASP A 110 -1.23 -12.57 -4.09
CA ASP A 110 -0.35 -11.66 -4.80
C ASP A 110 -0.72 -10.21 -4.49
N LEU A 111 -2.01 -9.88 -4.45
CA LEU A 111 -2.50 -8.56 -4.06
C LEU A 111 -2.07 -8.19 -2.64
N THR A 112 -2.10 -9.14 -1.70
CA THR A 112 -1.60 -8.94 -0.34
C THR A 112 -0.11 -8.59 -0.35
N GLN A 113 0.69 -9.32 -1.12
CA GLN A 113 2.12 -9.03 -1.28
C GLN A 113 2.35 -7.65 -1.92
N LEU A 114 1.56 -7.29 -2.94
CA LEU A 114 1.60 -5.98 -3.58
C LEU A 114 1.22 -4.85 -2.62
N ALA A 115 0.20 -5.05 -1.78
CA ALA A 115 -0.21 -4.07 -0.77
C ALA A 115 0.91 -3.80 0.25
N VAL A 116 1.58 -4.85 0.73
CA VAL A 116 2.77 -4.71 1.60
C VAL A 116 3.88 -3.97 0.86
N SER A 117 4.14 -4.31 -0.41
CA SER A 117 5.17 -3.67 -1.23
C SER A 117 4.96 -2.17 -1.41
N VAL A 118 3.75 -1.77 -1.75
CA VAL A 118 3.35 -0.36 -1.89
C VAL A 118 3.49 0.38 -0.56
N HIS A 119 3.04 -0.23 0.52
CA HIS A 119 3.13 0.37 1.85
C HIS A 119 4.60 0.60 2.26
N CYS A 120 5.45 -0.42 2.17
CA CYS A 120 6.87 -0.31 2.50
C CYS A 120 7.57 0.75 1.65
N TYR A 121 7.32 0.77 0.35
CA TYR A 121 7.92 1.75 -0.56
C TYR A 121 7.54 3.19 -0.20
N ARG A 122 6.26 3.47 0.01
CA ARG A 122 5.77 4.82 0.33
C ARG A 122 6.26 5.32 1.68
N ARG A 123 6.37 4.44 2.67
CA ARG A 123 6.85 4.80 4.00
C ARG A 123 8.31 5.23 4.00
N LEU A 124 9.16 4.61 3.19
CA LEU A 124 10.56 5.00 3.04
C LEU A 124 10.75 6.19 2.08
N ASN A 125 9.72 6.57 1.31
CA ASN A 125 9.73 7.72 0.42
C ASN A 125 8.59 8.69 0.79
N PRO A 126 8.66 9.40 1.94
CA PRO A 126 7.54 10.18 2.48
C PRO A 126 7.06 11.33 1.58
N ARG A 127 7.84 11.77 0.60
CA ARG A 127 7.43 12.80 -0.37
C ARG A 127 6.30 12.37 -1.32
N GLN A 128 5.94 11.08 -1.32
CA GLN A 128 4.87 10.50 -2.16
C GLN A 128 3.70 9.98 -1.32
N SER A 129 3.60 10.32 -0.03
CA SER A 129 2.69 9.68 0.93
C SER A 129 1.34 10.40 1.14
N GLU A 130 0.82 11.14 0.16
CA GLU A 130 -0.49 11.83 0.26
C GLU A 130 -1.70 10.88 0.44
N TRP A 131 -1.52 9.58 0.26
CA TRP A 131 -2.63 8.62 0.36
C TRP A 131 -2.96 8.19 1.80
N ILE A 132 -2.06 8.40 2.77
CA ILE A 132 -2.36 8.13 4.19
C ILE A 132 -3.50 9.03 4.67
N ASP A 133 -3.60 10.22 4.13
CA ASP A 133 -4.68 11.17 4.42
C ASP A 133 -6.04 10.74 3.83
N SER A 134 -6.04 9.84 2.83
CA SER A 134 -7.25 9.29 2.23
C SER A 134 -7.85 8.10 3.00
N LEU A 135 -7.16 7.58 4.01
CA LEU A 135 -7.64 6.50 4.89
C LEU A 135 -8.29 7.05 6.17
N SER A 136 -8.30 8.36 6.34
CA SER A 136 -9.02 9.08 7.40
C SER A 136 -10.39 9.53 6.87
#